data_a4109b831f6a26a5e8ed9d9f9696d1e4
#
_entry.id   a4109b831f6a26a5e8ed9d9f9696d1e4
#
_cell.length_a   1.000
_cell.length_b   1.000
_cell.length_c   1.000
_cell.angle_alpha   90.00
_cell.angle_beta   90.00
_cell.angle_gamma   90.00
#
_symmetry.space_group_name_H-M   'P 1'
#
loop_
_entity.id
_entity.type
_entity.pdbx_description
1 polymer ?
#
loop_
_entity_poly.entity_id
_entity_poly.type
_entity_poly.pdbx_seq_one_letter_code
_entity_poly.pdbx_strand_id
1 'polypeptide(L)'
;MKPYNVYLLYILIILASAFFFFTLFKNKSSVNEGFQQDAPFILKQNEEIYDPFYSEIYDTVAYPDVLCSYVANKTIEYLQPSPENSTILCVGSGTGSILNSLQKNRFPQVFGIDKSQSMVNISKQKYPRIPIKHGDVLDSMNFERSTFTHIFCLNHTYYEIEDKSLFFKNCFFWLQPNSYLIIHLVDGDKYDPLGIKHAPYTVDLATKYSKKKISKHTTEFDGFSYTNDYKVSEKDNEEPSACVITQKETFLDKSTSNIRENERKLNIESTNSVLRLAGEHGFIVHGKILLDQSPIHDPHQFIYILERSH
;
A
#
# COMPACT_ATOMS: atom_id res chain seq x y z
N MET A 1 -22.11 51.06 -27.33
CA MET A 1 -21.30 49.96 -27.87
C MET A 1 -21.93 49.47 -29.14
N LYS A 2 -21.15 49.30 -30.24
CA LYS A 2 -21.69 48.77 -31.50
C LYS A 2 -22.17 47.33 -31.30
N PRO A 3 -23.32 46.90 -31.83
CA PRO A 3 -23.91 45.57 -31.58
C PRO A 3 -22.94 44.41 -31.88
N TYR A 4 -21.99 44.59 -32.78
CA TYR A 4 -20.96 43.58 -33.10
C TYR A 4 -20.07 43.17 -31.91
N ASN A 5 -19.78 44.10 -30.97
CA ASN A 5 -18.94 43.79 -29.81
C ASN A 5 -19.65 42.89 -28.79
N VAL A 6 -20.97 42.95 -28.74
CA VAL A 6 -21.76 42.07 -27.83
C VAL A 6 -21.81 40.64 -28.35
N TYR A 7 -21.98 40.43 -29.64
CA TYR A 7 -21.92 39.12 -30.26
C TYR A 7 -20.55 38.47 -30.15
N LEU A 8 -19.47 39.25 -30.32
CA LEU A 8 -18.11 38.77 -30.15
C LEU A 8 -17.85 38.32 -28.70
N LEU A 9 -18.38 39.04 -27.71
CA LEU A 9 -18.28 38.68 -26.30
C LEU A 9 -19.00 37.37 -26.00
N TYR A 10 -20.21 37.14 -26.53
CA TYR A 10 -20.96 35.90 -26.38
C TYR A 10 -20.21 34.72 -27.01
N ILE A 11 -19.61 34.88 -28.19
CA ILE A 11 -18.83 33.83 -28.85
C ILE A 11 -17.60 33.47 -27.99
N LEU A 12 -16.90 34.45 -27.43
CA LEU A 12 -15.75 34.22 -26.55
C LEU A 12 -16.13 33.47 -25.24
N ILE A 13 -17.27 33.82 -24.65
CA ILE A 13 -17.78 33.14 -23.46
C ILE A 13 -18.16 31.66 -23.79
N ILE A 14 -18.80 31.40 -24.92
CA ILE A 14 -19.15 30.05 -25.37
C ILE A 14 -17.88 29.24 -25.64
N LEU A 15 -16.88 29.81 -26.32
CA LEU A 15 -15.61 29.12 -26.56
C LEU A 15 -14.82 28.85 -25.27
N ALA A 16 -14.81 29.81 -24.34
CA ALA A 16 -14.18 29.62 -23.03
C ALA A 16 -14.88 28.57 -22.20
N SER A 17 -16.21 28.53 -22.20
CA SER A 17 -16.97 27.50 -21.50
C SER A 17 -16.78 26.12 -22.14
N ALA A 18 -16.79 26.02 -23.47
CA ALA A 18 -16.52 24.78 -24.19
C ALA A 18 -15.11 24.27 -23.94
N PHE A 19 -14.10 25.17 -23.92
CA PHE A 19 -12.71 24.82 -23.56
C PHE A 19 -12.60 24.37 -22.12
N PHE A 20 -13.29 25.03 -21.18
CA PHE A 20 -13.33 24.65 -19.76
C PHE A 20 -13.99 23.26 -19.58
N PHE A 21 -15.12 23.00 -20.22
CA PHE A 21 -15.75 21.68 -20.24
C PHE A 21 -14.83 20.64 -20.90
N PHE A 22 -14.20 20.96 -22.02
CA PHE A 22 -13.26 20.04 -22.68
C PHE A 22 -12.07 19.69 -21.78
N THR A 23 -11.51 20.64 -21.03
CA THR A 23 -10.42 20.36 -20.05
C THR A 23 -10.92 19.55 -18.86
N LEU A 24 -12.14 19.77 -18.36
CA LEU A 24 -12.74 18.97 -17.31
C LEU A 24 -13.02 17.52 -17.77
N PHE A 25 -13.46 17.33 -19.01
CA PHE A 25 -13.67 16.00 -19.58
C PHE A 25 -12.38 15.30 -19.93
N LYS A 26 -11.35 16.03 -20.39
CA LYS A 26 -10.03 15.47 -20.67
C LYS A 26 -9.34 14.93 -19.41
N ASN A 27 -9.57 15.54 -18.25
CA ASN A 27 -9.05 15.03 -16.97
C ASN A 27 -9.80 13.81 -16.42
N LYS A 28 -10.93 13.42 -17.01
CA LYS A 28 -11.66 12.20 -16.62
C LYS A 28 -11.24 10.94 -17.39
N SER A 29 -10.40 11.06 -18.41
CA SER A 29 -10.04 9.93 -19.29
C SER A 29 -8.76 9.17 -18.90
N SER A 30 -8.13 9.47 -17.76
CA SER A 30 -6.86 8.83 -17.39
C SER A 30 -6.95 7.35 -16.99
N VAL A 31 -8.14 6.86 -16.62
CA VAL A 31 -8.30 5.44 -16.28
C VAL A 31 -8.26 4.51 -17.52
N ASN A 32 -8.55 5.05 -18.72
CA ASN A 32 -8.53 4.26 -19.95
C ASN A 32 -7.14 4.10 -20.59
N GLU A 33 -6.15 4.91 -20.21
CA GLU A 33 -4.78 4.79 -20.77
C GLU A 33 -4.04 3.55 -20.25
N GLY A 34 -4.43 3.03 -19.06
CA GLY A 34 -3.76 1.88 -18.44
C GLY A 34 -3.96 0.54 -19.14
N PHE A 35 -5.05 0.36 -19.90
CA PHE A 35 -5.30 -0.88 -20.65
C PHE A 35 -4.79 -0.87 -22.11
N GLN A 36 -4.02 0.14 -22.52
CA GLN A 36 -3.33 0.13 -23.82
C GLN A 36 -2.18 -0.88 -23.78
N GLN A 37 -2.52 -2.16 -23.85
CA GLN A 37 -1.55 -3.24 -24.02
C GLN A 37 -1.57 -3.74 -25.47
N ASP A 38 -0.38 -4.00 -26.01
CA ASP A 38 -0.23 -4.51 -27.39
C ASP A 38 -0.64 -5.99 -27.53
N ALA A 39 -0.70 -6.72 -26.43
CA ALA A 39 -1.05 -8.14 -26.39
C ALA A 39 -2.42 -8.35 -25.72
N PRO A 40 -3.23 -9.33 -26.22
CA PRO A 40 -4.54 -9.64 -25.61
C PRO A 40 -4.42 -10.23 -24.19
N PHE A 41 -3.25 -10.73 -23.82
CA PHE A 41 -2.96 -11.26 -22.49
C PHE A 41 -1.56 -10.83 -22.04
N ILE A 42 -1.48 -10.33 -20.79
CA ILE A 42 -0.22 -9.99 -20.11
C ILE A 42 -0.22 -10.62 -18.74
N LEU A 43 0.90 -11.30 -18.38
CA LEU A 43 1.17 -11.77 -17.02
C LEU A 43 2.32 -10.93 -16.43
N LYS A 44 2.08 -10.38 -15.23
CA LYS A 44 3.09 -9.70 -14.42
C LYS A 44 3.30 -10.45 -13.11
N GLN A 45 4.56 -10.57 -12.67
CA GLN A 45 4.87 -11.33 -11.46
C GLN A 45 5.71 -10.50 -10.48
N ASN A 46 5.42 -10.64 -9.19
CA ASN A 46 6.14 -10.02 -8.08
C ASN A 46 6.38 -8.51 -8.32
N GLU A 47 7.63 -8.05 -8.37
CA GLU A 47 7.97 -6.63 -8.53
C GLU A 47 7.50 -6.00 -9.85
N GLU A 48 7.38 -6.79 -10.93
CA GLU A 48 6.90 -6.31 -12.23
C GLU A 48 5.44 -5.84 -12.20
N ILE A 49 4.69 -6.23 -11.16
CA ILE A 49 3.30 -5.82 -10.95
C ILE A 49 3.19 -4.31 -10.81
N TYR A 50 4.16 -3.68 -10.14
CA TYR A 50 4.13 -2.27 -9.76
C TYR A 50 4.59 -1.34 -10.90
N ASP A 51 4.07 -1.58 -12.11
CA ASP A 51 4.30 -0.78 -13.33
C ASP A 51 3.34 0.44 -13.39
N PRO A 52 3.40 1.29 -14.44
CA PRO A 52 2.53 2.46 -14.57
C PRO A 52 1.05 2.13 -14.47
N PHE A 53 0.57 1.07 -15.16
CA PHE A 53 -0.83 0.67 -15.11
C PHE A 53 -1.31 0.39 -13.67
N TYR A 54 -0.61 -0.51 -12.97
CA TYR A 54 -1.03 -0.91 -11.63
C TYR A 54 -0.92 0.24 -10.62
N SER A 55 0.11 1.07 -10.77
CA SER A 55 0.31 2.23 -9.89
C SER A 55 -0.83 3.27 -10.00
N GLU A 56 -1.41 3.46 -11.18
CA GLU A 56 -2.55 4.36 -11.38
C GLU A 56 -3.84 3.87 -10.71
N ILE A 57 -4.08 2.56 -10.76
CA ILE A 57 -5.32 1.95 -10.23
C ILE A 57 -5.17 1.42 -8.80
N TYR A 58 -3.96 1.38 -8.26
CA TYR A 58 -3.64 0.76 -6.97
C TYR A 58 -4.56 1.22 -5.84
N ASP A 59 -4.77 2.53 -5.71
CA ASP A 59 -5.63 3.05 -4.64
C ASP A 59 -7.10 2.66 -4.81
N THR A 60 -7.52 2.41 -6.05
CA THR A 60 -8.88 1.97 -6.35
C THR A 60 -9.11 0.50 -6.00
N VAL A 61 -8.09 -0.35 -6.14
CA VAL A 61 -8.22 -1.79 -5.88
C VAL A 61 -7.73 -2.21 -4.50
N ALA A 62 -6.73 -1.53 -3.93
CA ALA A 62 -6.12 -1.88 -2.65
C ALA A 62 -6.65 -1.05 -1.46
N TYR A 63 -7.25 0.13 -1.70
CA TYR A 63 -7.78 1.05 -0.68
C TYR A 63 -6.82 1.31 0.50
N PRO A 64 -5.55 1.64 0.25
CA PRO A 64 -4.54 1.73 1.31
C PRO A 64 -4.81 2.86 2.31
N ASP A 65 -5.49 3.93 1.90
CA ASP A 65 -5.75 5.12 2.73
C ASP A 65 -6.46 4.82 4.03
N VAL A 66 -7.39 3.87 4.01
CA VAL A 66 -8.22 3.53 5.16
C VAL A 66 -7.37 2.89 6.26
N LEU A 67 -6.58 1.88 5.91
CA LEU A 67 -5.69 1.22 6.87
C LEU A 67 -4.55 2.14 7.30
N CYS A 68 -3.91 2.83 6.36
CA CYS A 68 -2.80 3.75 6.65
C CYS A 68 -3.22 4.86 7.61
N SER A 69 -4.41 5.44 7.43
CA SER A 69 -4.93 6.48 8.34
C SER A 69 -5.19 5.93 9.74
N TYR A 70 -5.76 4.73 9.85
CA TYR A 70 -5.98 4.08 11.13
C TYR A 70 -4.67 3.79 11.85
N VAL A 71 -3.70 3.17 11.15
CA VAL A 71 -2.40 2.83 11.72
C VAL A 71 -1.62 4.07 12.14
N ALA A 72 -1.60 5.13 11.32
CA ALA A 72 -0.95 6.39 11.69
C ALA A 72 -1.54 6.95 12.99
N ASN A 73 -2.88 7.07 13.09
CA ASN A 73 -3.55 7.60 14.27
C ASN A 73 -3.30 6.73 15.51
N LYS A 74 -3.40 5.41 15.38
CA LYS A 74 -3.15 4.49 16.52
C LYS A 74 -1.70 4.48 16.98
N THR A 75 -0.74 4.58 16.06
CA THR A 75 0.67 4.69 16.39
C THR A 75 0.96 6.01 17.13
N ILE A 76 0.38 7.12 16.66
CA ILE A 76 0.51 8.43 17.30
C ILE A 76 -0.12 8.41 18.71
N GLU A 77 -1.32 7.83 18.84
CA GLU A 77 -1.99 7.67 20.15
C GLU A 77 -1.14 6.86 21.14
N TYR A 78 -0.49 5.79 20.64
CA TYR A 78 0.30 4.88 21.46
C TYR A 78 1.66 5.45 21.86
N LEU A 79 2.41 6.00 20.91
CA LEU A 79 3.80 6.49 21.13
C LEU A 79 3.87 7.95 21.53
N GLN A 80 2.84 8.75 21.26
CA GLN A 80 2.77 10.19 21.51
C GLN A 80 4.02 10.95 21.01
N PRO A 81 4.44 10.74 19.75
CA PRO A 81 5.64 11.37 19.23
C PRO A 81 5.48 12.89 19.11
N SER A 82 6.54 13.64 19.43
CA SER A 82 6.58 15.09 19.19
C SER A 82 6.70 15.37 17.70
N PRO A 83 5.75 16.08 17.07
CA PRO A 83 5.82 16.34 15.63
C PRO A 83 7.09 17.07 15.19
N GLU A 84 7.56 18.04 15.99
CA GLU A 84 8.75 18.84 15.66
C GLU A 84 10.06 18.03 15.75
N ASN A 85 10.10 17.02 16.64
CA ASN A 85 11.30 16.24 16.91
C ASN A 85 11.27 14.87 16.20
N SER A 86 10.23 14.58 15.42
CA SER A 86 10.09 13.29 14.74
C SER A 86 10.49 13.38 13.28
N THR A 87 11.40 12.51 12.87
CA THR A 87 11.78 12.28 11.47
C THR A 87 11.33 10.87 11.10
N ILE A 88 10.39 10.76 10.16
CA ILE A 88 9.66 9.52 9.86
C ILE A 88 10.00 9.03 8.46
N LEU A 89 10.37 7.75 8.33
CA LEU A 89 10.54 7.06 7.05
C LEU A 89 9.40 6.07 6.84
N CYS A 90 8.86 6.00 5.63
CA CYS A 90 7.95 4.95 5.20
C CYS A 90 8.63 4.11 4.11
N VAL A 91 8.85 2.83 4.39
CA VAL A 91 9.44 1.83 3.49
C VAL A 91 8.32 1.14 2.71
N GLY A 92 8.51 0.98 1.39
CA GLY A 92 7.43 0.54 0.50
C GLY A 92 6.29 1.54 0.55
N SER A 93 6.62 2.82 0.36
CA SER A 93 5.67 3.92 0.55
C SER A 93 4.53 3.93 -0.49
N GLY A 94 4.67 3.17 -1.59
CA GLY A 94 3.67 3.02 -2.63
C GLY A 94 3.21 4.36 -3.19
N THR A 95 1.91 4.53 -3.32
CA THR A 95 1.27 5.77 -3.78
C THR A 95 1.25 6.90 -2.75
N GLY A 96 1.82 6.67 -1.53
CA GLY A 96 2.01 7.72 -0.52
C GLY A 96 0.91 7.85 0.53
N SER A 97 0.00 6.91 0.67
CA SER A 97 -1.13 6.97 1.59
C SER A 97 -0.74 7.19 3.04
N ILE A 98 0.25 6.44 3.55
CA ILE A 98 0.74 6.61 4.93
C ILE A 98 1.45 7.96 5.12
N LEU A 99 2.21 8.40 4.12
CA LEU A 99 2.91 9.69 4.15
C LEU A 99 1.92 10.85 4.29
N ASN A 100 0.85 10.82 3.49
CA ASN A 100 -0.23 11.79 3.56
C ASN A 100 -0.94 11.77 4.93
N SER A 101 -1.19 10.59 5.49
CA SER A 101 -1.82 10.44 6.79
C SER A 101 -0.97 11.05 7.91
N LEU A 102 0.35 10.85 7.87
CA LEU A 102 1.28 11.46 8.81
C LEU A 102 1.36 12.98 8.65
N GLN A 103 1.39 13.49 7.40
CA GLN A 103 1.35 14.93 7.15
C GLN A 103 0.05 15.59 7.66
N LYS A 104 -1.10 14.95 7.47
CA LYS A 104 -2.38 15.42 8.04
C LYS A 104 -2.34 15.50 9.57
N ASN A 105 -1.58 14.64 10.22
CA ASN A 105 -1.29 14.66 11.65
C ASN A 105 -0.16 15.62 12.04
N ARG A 106 0.22 16.56 11.15
CA ARG A 106 1.17 17.66 11.36
C ARG A 106 2.62 17.23 11.59
N PHE A 107 3.03 16.06 11.13
CA PHE A 107 4.45 15.68 11.08
C PHE A 107 5.12 16.33 9.87
N PRO A 108 6.06 17.27 10.06
CA PRO A 108 6.66 18.00 8.94
C PRO A 108 7.79 17.21 8.24
N GLN A 109 8.46 16.31 8.96
CA GLN A 109 9.61 15.55 8.47
C GLN A 109 9.21 14.10 8.17
N VAL A 110 8.53 13.91 7.03
CA VAL A 110 8.07 12.60 6.55
C VAL A 110 8.72 12.29 5.21
N PHE A 111 9.32 11.11 5.09
CA PHE A 111 10.07 10.65 3.93
C PHE A 111 9.53 9.30 3.46
N GLY A 112 9.54 9.07 2.15
CA GLY A 112 9.20 7.77 1.56
C GLY A 112 10.34 7.17 0.77
N ILE A 113 10.40 5.84 0.74
CA ILE A 113 11.23 5.07 -0.19
C ILE A 113 10.40 3.94 -0.78
N ASP A 114 10.48 3.77 -2.10
CA ASP A 114 9.82 2.68 -2.81
C ASP A 114 10.70 2.17 -3.96
N LYS A 115 10.70 0.86 -4.17
CA LYS A 115 11.47 0.20 -5.23
C LYS A 115 10.85 0.42 -6.62
N SER A 116 9.54 0.67 -6.71
CA SER A 116 8.86 0.97 -7.95
C SER A 116 8.94 2.45 -8.32
N GLN A 117 9.59 2.75 -9.44
CA GLN A 117 9.61 4.11 -9.99
C GLN A 117 8.21 4.62 -10.33
N SER A 118 7.31 3.73 -10.77
CA SER A 118 5.91 4.08 -11.10
C SER A 118 5.13 4.50 -9.86
N MET A 119 5.25 3.76 -8.75
CA MET A 119 4.67 4.14 -7.46
C MET A 119 5.20 5.48 -6.97
N VAL A 120 6.52 5.70 -7.06
CA VAL A 120 7.15 6.98 -6.70
C VAL A 120 6.61 8.12 -7.55
N ASN A 121 6.41 7.91 -8.85
CA ASN A 121 5.87 8.94 -9.74
C ASN A 121 4.44 9.33 -9.35
N ILE A 122 3.55 8.35 -9.12
CA ILE A 122 2.17 8.58 -8.65
C ILE A 122 2.17 9.30 -7.29
N SER A 123 3.00 8.87 -6.36
CA SER A 123 3.11 9.49 -5.05
C SER A 123 3.56 10.95 -5.13
N LYS A 124 4.55 11.26 -5.97
CA LYS A 124 5.00 12.65 -6.21
C LYS A 124 3.95 13.52 -6.88
N GLN A 125 3.14 12.95 -7.77
CA GLN A 125 2.01 13.68 -8.39
C GLN A 125 0.95 14.03 -7.34
N LYS A 126 0.61 13.08 -6.46
CA LYS A 126 -0.39 13.27 -5.40
C LYS A 126 0.09 14.20 -4.29
N TYR A 127 1.35 14.04 -3.89
CA TYR A 127 1.93 14.70 -2.72
C TYR A 127 3.28 15.36 -3.04
N PRO A 128 3.30 16.41 -3.87
CA PRO A 128 4.54 17.01 -4.42
C PRO A 128 5.47 17.62 -3.35
N ARG A 129 4.96 17.82 -2.13
CA ARG A 129 5.76 18.39 -1.03
C ARG A 129 6.43 17.31 -0.16
N ILE A 130 6.07 16.03 -0.32
CA ILE A 130 6.66 14.95 0.47
C ILE A 130 7.88 14.42 -0.28
N PRO A 131 9.07 14.38 0.36
CA PRO A 131 10.25 13.77 -0.22
C PRO A 131 10.07 12.25 -0.36
N ILE A 132 10.06 11.75 -1.60
CA ILE A 132 9.95 10.32 -1.89
C ILE A 132 11.10 9.95 -2.82
N LYS A 133 11.87 8.93 -2.39
CA LYS A 133 13.03 8.40 -3.09
C LYS A 133 12.66 7.11 -3.80
N HIS A 134 13.09 6.96 -5.06
CA HIS A 134 13.18 5.66 -5.71
C HIS A 134 14.41 4.93 -5.17
N GLY A 135 14.25 3.74 -4.59
CA GLY A 135 15.35 2.98 -4.02
C GLY A 135 14.90 1.70 -3.35
N ASP A 136 15.85 0.78 -3.18
CA ASP A 136 15.65 -0.50 -2.50
C ASP A 136 15.99 -0.36 -1.01
N VAL A 137 15.12 -0.82 -0.12
CA VAL A 137 15.35 -0.85 1.33
C VAL A 137 16.55 -1.71 1.73
N LEU A 138 16.97 -2.62 0.85
CA LEU A 138 18.15 -3.45 1.06
C LEU A 138 19.48 -2.71 0.80
N ASP A 139 19.45 -1.54 0.19
CA ASP A 139 20.63 -0.68 0.04
C ASP A 139 20.77 0.28 1.24
N SER A 140 21.72 -0.03 2.14
CA SER A 140 22.00 0.78 3.33
C SER A 140 22.46 2.22 3.05
N MET A 141 22.97 2.48 1.84
CA MET A 141 23.43 3.82 1.41
C MET A 141 22.28 4.78 1.09
N ASN A 142 21.04 4.32 1.13
CA ASN A 142 19.89 5.18 0.89
C ASN A 142 19.75 6.31 1.90
N PHE A 143 20.13 6.08 3.15
CA PHE A 143 20.05 7.07 4.22
C PHE A 143 21.25 6.97 5.16
N GLU A 144 21.53 8.06 5.86
CA GLU A 144 22.59 8.12 6.86
C GLU A 144 22.17 7.38 8.15
N ARG A 145 23.19 7.03 8.93
CA ARG A 145 23.02 6.40 10.25
C ARG A 145 22.23 7.32 11.19
N SER A 146 21.32 6.74 11.96
CA SER A 146 20.57 7.43 13.02
C SER A 146 19.84 8.68 12.53
N THR A 147 19.23 8.59 11.35
CA THR A 147 18.46 9.69 10.73
C THR A 147 17.02 9.72 11.25
N PHE A 148 16.39 8.56 11.43
CA PHE A 148 14.95 8.47 11.68
C PHE A 148 14.62 8.13 13.12
N THR A 149 13.52 8.70 13.60
CA THR A 149 12.92 8.36 14.90
C THR A 149 11.83 7.28 14.74
N HIS A 150 11.24 7.16 13.56
CA HIS A 150 10.22 6.17 13.26
C HIS A 150 10.40 5.65 11.84
N ILE A 151 10.30 4.34 11.66
CA ILE A 151 10.22 3.69 10.35
C ILE A 151 8.92 2.90 10.27
N PHE A 152 8.11 3.13 9.23
CA PHE A 152 6.90 2.38 8.94
C PHE A 152 7.13 1.41 7.79
N CYS A 153 6.76 0.16 7.98
CA CYS A 153 6.73 -0.90 6.95
C CYS A 153 5.36 -1.57 7.00
N LEU A 154 4.44 -1.11 6.15
CA LEU A 154 3.02 -1.47 6.17
C LEU A 154 2.59 -2.25 4.93
N ASN A 155 1.29 -2.60 4.86
CA ASN A 155 0.62 -3.20 3.71
C ASN A 155 1.32 -4.44 3.15
N HIS A 156 1.85 -5.29 4.05
CA HIS A 156 2.55 -6.54 3.73
C HIS A 156 3.91 -6.36 3.02
N THR A 157 4.42 -5.14 2.88
CA THR A 157 5.74 -4.85 2.27
C THR A 157 6.85 -5.74 2.83
N TYR A 158 6.83 -6.01 4.15
CA TYR A 158 7.80 -6.91 4.78
C TYR A 158 7.87 -8.28 4.09
N TYR A 159 6.73 -8.86 3.70
CA TYR A 159 6.68 -10.20 3.11
C TYR A 159 7.14 -10.25 1.64
N GLU A 160 7.27 -9.11 0.99
CA GLU A 160 7.82 -8.97 -0.36
C GLU A 160 9.35 -8.74 -0.37
N ILE A 161 9.93 -8.35 0.77
CA ILE A 161 11.39 -8.16 0.91
C ILE A 161 12.07 -9.53 0.93
N GLU A 162 13.10 -9.71 0.10
CA GLU A 162 13.81 -11.00 -0.01
C GLU A 162 14.72 -11.29 1.20
N ASP A 163 15.62 -10.36 1.52
CA ASP A 163 16.56 -10.48 2.64
C ASP A 163 16.03 -9.75 3.90
N LYS A 164 15.34 -10.53 4.75
CA LYS A 164 14.76 -10.02 6.01
C LYS A 164 15.83 -9.58 7.02
N SER A 165 16.96 -10.28 7.03
CA SER A 165 18.08 -9.97 7.94
C SER A 165 18.68 -8.61 7.57
N LEU A 166 18.96 -8.39 6.29
CA LEU A 166 19.49 -7.12 5.79
C LEU A 166 18.49 -5.98 5.97
N PHE A 167 17.19 -6.24 5.80
CA PHE A 167 16.13 -5.27 6.10
C PHE A 167 16.18 -4.79 7.55
N PHE A 168 16.21 -5.70 8.54
CA PHE A 168 16.31 -5.32 9.95
C PHE A 168 17.61 -4.60 10.26
N LYS A 169 18.73 -5.06 9.68
CA LYS A 169 20.03 -4.40 9.84
C LYS A 169 20.01 -2.95 9.31
N ASN A 170 19.42 -2.71 8.14
CA ASN A 170 19.31 -1.38 7.57
C ASN A 170 18.35 -0.49 8.37
N CYS A 171 17.19 -1.00 8.79
CA CYS A 171 16.29 -0.26 9.67
C CYS A 171 16.96 0.11 10.99
N PHE A 172 17.70 -0.81 11.60
CA PHE A 172 18.47 -0.53 12.82
C PHE A 172 19.55 0.53 12.59
N PHE A 173 20.25 0.49 11.46
CA PHE A 173 21.27 1.49 11.11
C PHE A 173 20.67 2.89 10.94
N TRP A 174 19.52 3.00 10.30
CA TRP A 174 18.87 4.28 10.01
C TRP A 174 18.10 4.88 11.19
N LEU A 175 17.60 4.05 12.11
CA LEU A 175 16.90 4.53 13.31
C LEU A 175 17.90 5.15 14.31
N GLN A 176 17.44 6.12 15.06
CA GLN A 176 18.12 6.63 16.25
C GLN A 176 17.99 5.62 17.42
N PRO A 177 18.88 5.64 18.43
CA PRO A 177 18.63 4.89 19.67
C PRO A 177 17.29 5.25 20.30
N ASN A 178 16.58 4.28 20.88
CA ASN A 178 15.24 4.43 21.48
C ASN A 178 14.18 4.92 20.47
N SER A 179 14.32 4.55 19.23
CA SER A 179 13.40 4.87 18.14
C SER A 179 12.72 3.60 17.63
N TYR A 180 11.70 3.74 16.80
CA TYR A 180 10.74 2.67 16.57
C TYR A 180 10.65 2.24 15.11
N LEU A 181 10.63 0.92 14.90
CA LEU A 181 10.15 0.29 13.65
C LEU A 181 8.71 -0.18 13.84
N ILE A 182 7.80 0.35 13.04
CA ILE A 182 6.38 0.01 13.02
C ILE A 182 6.14 -0.92 11.85
N ILE A 183 5.85 -2.19 12.11
CA ILE A 183 5.77 -3.23 11.10
C ILE A 183 4.42 -3.94 11.11
N HIS A 184 3.83 -4.14 9.92
CA HIS A 184 2.58 -4.87 9.73
C HIS A 184 2.88 -6.36 9.56
N LEU A 185 2.41 -7.18 10.51
CA LEU A 185 2.56 -8.63 10.51
C LEU A 185 1.19 -9.32 10.52
N VAL A 186 1.15 -10.55 10.03
CA VAL A 186 -0.06 -11.36 9.95
C VAL A 186 0.15 -12.75 10.51
N ASP A 187 -0.92 -13.38 10.94
CA ASP A 187 -0.96 -14.78 11.40
C ASP A 187 -1.29 -15.66 10.18
N GLY A 188 -0.25 -16.21 9.55
CA GLY A 188 -0.30 -16.70 8.17
C GLY A 188 -1.36 -17.76 7.89
N ASP A 189 -1.59 -18.72 8.81
CA ASP A 189 -2.58 -19.80 8.66
C ASP A 189 -4.04 -19.29 8.82
N LYS A 190 -4.22 -18.11 9.42
CA LYS A 190 -5.53 -17.52 9.75
C LYS A 190 -5.84 -16.27 8.94
N TYR A 191 -4.81 -15.64 8.39
CA TYR A 191 -4.93 -14.42 7.60
C TYR A 191 -5.80 -14.64 6.36
N ASP A 192 -6.68 -13.67 6.08
CA ASP A 192 -7.51 -13.63 4.88
C ASP A 192 -7.06 -12.49 3.97
N PRO A 193 -6.34 -12.77 2.85
CA PRO A 193 -5.88 -11.74 1.92
C PRO A 193 -6.98 -10.96 1.23
N LEU A 194 -8.17 -11.55 1.05
CA LEU A 194 -9.30 -10.85 0.45
C LEU A 194 -9.94 -9.86 1.41
N GLY A 195 -9.80 -10.12 2.70
CA GLY A 195 -10.43 -9.36 3.77
C GLY A 195 -11.88 -9.02 3.45
N ILE A 196 -12.85 -9.46 4.18
CA ILE A 196 -14.29 -9.26 3.93
C ILE A 196 -14.69 -7.77 4.00
N LYS A 197 -13.85 -6.90 3.52
CA LYS A 197 -13.91 -5.44 3.71
C LYS A 197 -14.99 -4.74 2.88
N HIS A 198 -15.54 -5.43 1.90
CA HIS A 198 -16.50 -4.83 0.95
C HIS A 198 -17.76 -5.65 0.77
N ALA A 199 -17.92 -6.71 1.55
CA ALA A 199 -19.17 -7.45 1.53
C ALA A 199 -20.23 -6.71 2.36
N PRO A 200 -21.44 -6.49 1.82
CA PRO A 200 -22.56 -6.01 2.63
C PRO A 200 -22.77 -6.96 3.80
N TYR A 201 -23.30 -6.45 4.91
CA TYR A 201 -23.55 -7.17 6.19
C TYR A 201 -24.06 -8.61 6.08
N THR A 202 -24.64 -8.98 4.95
CA THR A 202 -25.17 -10.33 4.65
C THR A 202 -24.08 -11.38 4.39
N VAL A 203 -22.87 -10.99 3.96
CA VAL A 203 -21.77 -11.94 3.67
C VAL A 203 -21.02 -12.33 4.96
N ASP A 204 -21.00 -11.45 5.96
CA ASP A 204 -20.38 -11.71 7.26
C ASP A 204 -21.05 -12.92 7.97
N LEU A 205 -22.36 -13.05 7.85
CA LEU A 205 -23.09 -14.22 8.38
C LEU A 205 -22.78 -15.52 7.63
N ALA A 206 -22.64 -15.46 6.31
CA ALA A 206 -22.36 -16.65 5.49
C ALA A 206 -20.94 -17.17 5.73
N THR A 207 -19.94 -16.29 5.86
CA THR A 207 -18.55 -16.67 6.13
C THR A 207 -18.34 -17.20 7.54
N LYS A 208 -19.07 -16.67 8.53
CA LYS A 208 -19.03 -17.16 9.92
C LYS A 208 -19.44 -18.64 10.05
N TYR A 209 -20.30 -19.14 9.16
CA TYR A 209 -20.78 -20.50 9.14
C TYR A 209 -20.17 -21.36 8.02
N SER A 210 -19.40 -20.76 7.12
CA SER A 210 -18.73 -21.51 6.04
C SER A 210 -17.46 -22.18 6.55
N LYS A 211 -17.31 -23.49 6.26
CA LYS A 211 -16.07 -24.23 6.48
C LYS A 211 -14.97 -23.90 5.46
N LYS A 212 -15.31 -23.20 4.37
CA LYS A 212 -14.37 -22.77 3.33
C LYS A 212 -14.30 -21.25 3.31
N LYS A 213 -13.10 -20.70 3.38
CA LYS A 213 -12.85 -19.28 3.13
C LYS A 213 -13.21 -18.95 1.69
N ILE A 214 -13.73 -17.74 1.46
CA ILE A 214 -13.88 -17.21 0.10
C ILE A 214 -12.47 -16.89 -0.39
N SER A 215 -12.02 -17.59 -1.43
CA SER A 215 -10.69 -17.36 -2.00
C SER A 215 -10.70 -16.47 -3.23
N LYS A 216 -11.90 -16.12 -3.74
CA LYS A 216 -12.06 -15.34 -4.97
C LYS A 216 -13.16 -14.31 -4.84
N HIS A 217 -12.85 -13.07 -5.21
CA HIS A 217 -13.79 -11.96 -5.24
C HIS A 217 -13.68 -11.21 -6.58
N THR A 218 -14.81 -10.79 -7.13
CA THR A 218 -14.86 -9.98 -8.35
C THR A 218 -15.59 -8.68 -8.10
N THR A 219 -14.99 -7.57 -8.52
CA THR A 219 -15.55 -6.21 -8.47
C THR A 219 -15.69 -5.66 -9.88
N GLU A 220 -16.85 -5.12 -10.21
CA GLU A 220 -17.09 -4.46 -11.48
C GLU A 220 -16.86 -2.96 -11.40
N PHE A 221 -15.94 -2.46 -12.21
CA PHE A 221 -15.68 -1.03 -12.42
C PHE A 221 -16.23 -0.60 -13.79
N ASP A 222 -16.35 0.71 -14.04
CA ASP A 222 -16.90 1.24 -15.29
C ASP A 222 -16.14 0.75 -16.53
N GLY A 223 -14.81 0.73 -16.50
CA GLY A 223 -13.95 0.36 -17.64
C GLY A 223 -13.44 -1.07 -17.61
N PHE A 224 -13.45 -1.74 -16.47
CA PHE A 224 -12.86 -3.06 -16.31
C PHE A 224 -13.54 -3.90 -15.22
N SER A 225 -13.35 -5.22 -15.29
CA SER A 225 -13.67 -6.16 -14.21
C SER A 225 -12.38 -6.55 -13.50
N TYR A 226 -12.39 -6.49 -12.18
CA TYR A 226 -11.26 -6.84 -11.32
C TYR A 226 -11.60 -8.08 -10.50
N THR A 227 -10.79 -9.11 -10.63
CA THR A 227 -10.92 -10.33 -9.82
C THR A 227 -9.65 -10.52 -8.99
N ASN A 228 -9.81 -10.72 -7.69
CA ASN A 228 -8.74 -11.10 -6.77
C ASN A 228 -9.01 -12.53 -6.28
N ASP A 229 -8.04 -13.40 -6.47
CA ASP A 229 -8.05 -14.80 -6.04
C ASP A 229 -6.77 -15.12 -5.29
N TYR A 230 -6.83 -15.99 -4.29
CA TYR A 230 -5.63 -16.42 -3.58
C TYR A 230 -5.64 -17.91 -3.22
N LYS A 231 -4.43 -18.46 -3.12
CA LYS A 231 -4.21 -19.82 -2.63
C LYS A 231 -3.20 -19.77 -1.49
N VAL A 232 -3.53 -20.49 -0.43
CA VAL A 232 -2.62 -20.71 0.71
C VAL A 232 -2.01 -22.09 0.54
N SER A 233 -0.69 -22.17 0.53
CA SER A 233 0.08 -23.42 0.56
C SER A 233 0.86 -23.49 1.86
N GLU A 234 0.70 -24.56 2.60
CA GLU A 234 1.51 -24.80 3.80
C GLU A 234 2.97 -24.98 3.38
N LYS A 235 3.90 -24.43 4.17
CA LYS A 235 5.31 -24.79 4.03
C LYS A 235 5.53 -26.14 4.69
N ASP A 236 6.15 -27.05 3.95
CA ASP A 236 6.50 -28.38 4.47
C ASP A 236 7.33 -28.24 5.74
N ASN A 237 6.76 -28.69 6.85
CA ASN A 237 7.36 -29.18 8.10
C ASN A 237 8.21 -28.27 9.02
N GLU A 238 8.39 -26.97 8.80
CA GLU A 238 9.38 -26.26 9.61
C GLU A 238 8.82 -25.34 10.72
N GLU A 239 7.65 -24.74 10.55
CA GLU A 239 7.04 -23.89 11.58
C GLU A 239 5.51 -23.87 11.49
N PRO A 240 4.80 -24.08 12.61
CA PRO A 240 3.36 -23.80 12.68
C PRO A 240 3.10 -22.34 12.28
N SER A 241 2.13 -22.11 11.42
CA SER A 241 1.73 -20.76 10.91
C SER A 241 2.56 -20.17 9.79
N ALA A 242 3.65 -20.79 9.31
CA ALA A 242 4.34 -20.35 8.11
C ALA A 242 3.63 -20.87 6.86
N CYS A 243 3.35 -19.99 5.90
CA CYS A 243 2.69 -20.37 4.65
C CYS A 243 3.18 -19.52 3.48
N VAL A 244 2.88 -19.99 2.28
CA VAL A 244 3.04 -19.20 1.06
C VAL A 244 1.64 -18.83 0.55
N ILE A 245 1.39 -17.55 0.43
CA ILE A 245 0.16 -17.04 -0.17
C ILE A 245 0.48 -16.64 -1.61
N THR A 246 -0.15 -17.31 -2.57
CA THR A 246 -0.14 -16.90 -3.97
C THR A 246 -1.41 -16.11 -4.23
N GLN A 247 -1.28 -14.82 -4.46
CA GLN A 247 -2.38 -13.93 -4.82
C GLN A 247 -2.34 -13.69 -6.32
N LYS A 248 -3.50 -13.84 -6.96
CA LYS A 248 -3.70 -13.60 -8.38
C LYS A 248 -4.76 -12.54 -8.58
N GLU A 249 -4.39 -11.45 -9.21
CA GLU A 249 -5.31 -10.38 -9.61
C GLU A 249 -5.52 -10.46 -11.12
N THR A 250 -6.76 -10.41 -11.57
CA THR A 250 -7.11 -10.44 -13.00
C THR A 250 -7.90 -9.19 -13.34
N PHE A 251 -7.43 -8.45 -14.32
CA PHE A 251 -8.09 -7.27 -14.88
C PHE A 251 -8.55 -7.62 -16.29
N LEU A 252 -9.84 -7.48 -16.54
CA LEU A 252 -10.46 -7.66 -17.85
C LEU A 252 -10.98 -6.32 -18.35
N ASP A 253 -10.39 -5.81 -19.41
CA ASP A 253 -10.86 -4.60 -20.09
C ASP A 253 -12.18 -4.90 -20.82
N LYS A 254 -13.23 -4.13 -20.50
CA LYS A 254 -14.57 -4.31 -21.09
C LYS A 254 -14.65 -3.83 -22.54
N SER A 255 -13.75 -2.97 -22.98
CA SER A 255 -13.75 -2.40 -24.33
C SER A 255 -12.99 -3.26 -25.34
N THR A 256 -11.84 -3.78 -24.94
CA THR A 256 -10.95 -4.56 -25.81
C THR A 256 -11.00 -6.06 -25.55
N SER A 257 -11.55 -6.49 -24.41
CA SER A 257 -11.49 -7.85 -23.88
C SER A 257 -10.06 -8.33 -23.58
N ASN A 258 -9.10 -7.41 -23.48
CA ASN A 258 -7.74 -7.72 -23.08
C ASN A 258 -7.69 -8.09 -21.61
N ILE A 259 -6.82 -9.05 -21.28
CA ILE A 259 -6.66 -9.57 -19.93
C ILE A 259 -5.24 -9.25 -19.44
N ARG A 260 -5.17 -8.69 -18.25
CA ARG A 260 -3.93 -8.61 -17.49
C ARG A 260 -4.07 -9.44 -16.22
N GLU A 261 -3.07 -10.27 -15.96
CA GLU A 261 -2.93 -11.01 -14.72
C GLU A 261 -1.69 -10.54 -13.94
N ASN A 262 -1.87 -10.31 -12.67
CA ASN A 262 -0.79 -10.09 -11.71
C ASN A 262 -0.72 -11.30 -10.77
N GLU A 263 0.44 -11.89 -10.60
CA GLU A 263 0.66 -12.98 -9.64
C GLU A 263 1.74 -12.59 -8.65
N ARG A 264 1.40 -12.56 -7.37
CA ARG A 264 2.30 -12.22 -6.27
C ARG A 264 2.39 -13.37 -5.27
N LYS A 265 3.62 -13.69 -4.84
CA LYS A 265 3.87 -14.67 -3.79
C LYS A 265 4.35 -13.97 -2.53
N LEU A 266 3.61 -14.16 -1.44
CA LEU A 266 3.97 -13.67 -0.12
C LEU A 266 4.47 -14.86 0.73
N ASN A 267 5.72 -14.80 1.15
CA ASN A 267 6.28 -15.77 2.09
C ASN A 267 5.97 -15.31 3.52
N ILE A 268 4.89 -15.83 4.08
CA ILE A 268 4.47 -15.50 5.43
C ILE A 268 5.23 -16.40 6.41
N GLU A 269 6.14 -15.82 7.18
CA GLU A 269 6.77 -16.47 8.31
C GLU A 269 5.88 -16.38 9.54
N SER A 270 6.10 -17.26 10.54
CA SER A 270 5.41 -17.11 11.82
C SER A 270 5.81 -15.77 12.47
N THR A 271 4.85 -15.11 13.12
CA THR A 271 5.12 -13.85 13.84
C THR A 271 6.28 -14.01 14.83
N ASN A 272 6.37 -15.18 15.52
CA ASN A 272 7.46 -15.46 16.45
C ASN A 272 8.83 -15.49 15.76
N SER A 273 8.93 -16.07 14.56
CA SER A 273 10.17 -16.08 13.80
C SER A 273 10.60 -14.69 13.35
N VAL A 274 9.64 -13.88 12.89
CA VAL A 274 9.91 -12.49 12.54
C VAL A 274 10.43 -11.70 13.76
N LEU A 275 9.77 -11.83 14.91
CA LEU A 275 10.16 -11.12 16.13
C LEU A 275 11.51 -11.62 16.68
N ARG A 276 11.80 -12.93 16.59
CA ARG A 276 13.11 -13.47 16.94
C ARG A 276 14.21 -12.89 16.06
N LEU A 277 14.00 -12.89 14.73
CA LEU A 277 14.97 -12.29 13.79
C LEU A 277 15.17 -10.79 14.06
N ALA A 278 14.10 -10.04 14.33
CA ALA A 278 14.22 -8.64 14.74
C ALA A 278 15.06 -8.48 16.01
N GLY A 279 14.86 -9.36 17.01
CA GLY A 279 15.64 -9.41 18.25
C GLY A 279 17.14 -9.67 18.01
N GLU A 280 17.48 -10.57 17.09
CA GLU A 280 18.87 -10.83 16.67
C GLU A 280 19.56 -9.59 16.08
N HIS A 281 18.76 -8.64 15.54
CA HIS A 281 19.22 -7.35 15.03
C HIS A 281 19.07 -6.19 16.01
N GLY A 282 18.81 -6.47 17.31
CA GLY A 282 18.78 -5.46 18.36
C GLY A 282 17.44 -4.75 18.55
N PHE A 283 16.34 -5.28 18.01
CA PHE A 283 15.02 -4.76 18.27
C PHE A 283 14.35 -5.44 19.47
N ILE A 284 13.59 -4.68 20.23
CA ILE A 284 12.80 -5.13 21.38
C ILE A 284 11.32 -4.87 21.07
N VAL A 285 10.44 -5.82 21.37
CA VAL A 285 8.99 -5.60 21.22
C VAL A 285 8.52 -4.59 22.27
N HIS A 286 8.17 -3.39 21.82
CA HIS A 286 7.64 -2.30 22.66
C HIS A 286 6.13 -2.38 22.77
N GLY A 287 5.43 -2.75 21.71
CA GLY A 287 3.98 -2.82 21.69
C GLY A 287 3.39 -3.57 20.51
N LYS A 288 2.08 -3.80 20.60
CA LYS A 288 1.28 -4.48 19.58
C LYS A 288 -0.09 -3.83 19.48
N ILE A 289 -0.50 -3.45 18.28
CA ILE A 289 -1.84 -2.95 17.97
C ILE A 289 -2.59 -4.03 17.19
N LEU A 290 -3.74 -4.46 17.69
CA LEU A 290 -4.64 -5.39 16.99
C LEU A 290 -5.42 -4.65 15.91
N LEU A 291 -5.63 -5.27 14.76
CA LEU A 291 -6.42 -4.69 13.67
C LEU A 291 -7.87 -5.19 13.64
N ASP A 292 -8.33 -5.86 14.68
CA ASP A 292 -9.72 -6.32 14.86
C ASP A 292 -10.74 -5.17 14.89
N GLN A 293 -10.36 -4.05 15.52
CA GLN A 293 -11.18 -2.82 15.58
C GLN A 293 -10.84 -1.82 14.47
N SER A 294 -9.93 -2.15 13.59
CA SER A 294 -9.61 -1.33 12.43
C SER A 294 -10.70 -1.48 11.36
N PRO A 295 -10.71 -0.62 10.34
CA PRO A 295 -11.63 -0.78 9.20
C PRO A 295 -11.50 -2.12 8.45
N ILE A 296 -10.41 -2.86 8.70
CA ILE A 296 -10.24 -4.20 8.10
C ILE A 296 -10.86 -5.32 8.95
N HIS A 297 -11.19 -5.05 10.21
CA HIS A 297 -11.84 -6.00 11.14
C HIS A 297 -11.21 -7.40 11.18
N ASP A 298 -9.88 -7.49 11.01
CA ASP A 298 -9.17 -8.77 10.99
C ASP A 298 -8.37 -8.97 12.29
N PRO A 299 -8.75 -9.94 13.16
CA PRO A 299 -8.05 -10.24 14.41
C PRO A 299 -6.70 -10.94 14.18
N HIS A 300 -6.39 -11.34 12.94
CA HIS A 300 -5.15 -12.04 12.57
C HIS A 300 -4.13 -11.13 11.89
N GLN A 301 -4.37 -9.82 11.91
CA GLN A 301 -3.44 -8.81 11.46
C GLN A 301 -3.03 -7.89 12.61
N PHE A 302 -1.76 -7.51 12.65
CA PHE A 302 -1.17 -6.78 13.76
C PHE A 302 -0.20 -5.72 13.28
N ILE A 303 -0.11 -4.62 14.00
CA ILE A 303 1.00 -3.69 13.91
C ILE A 303 1.89 -3.91 15.14
N TYR A 304 3.10 -4.37 14.92
CA TYR A 304 4.11 -4.42 15.96
C TYR A 304 4.93 -3.14 15.99
N ILE A 305 5.21 -2.67 17.18
CA ILE A 305 6.08 -1.54 17.47
C ILE A 305 7.35 -2.12 18.08
N LEU A 306 8.44 -2.06 17.32
CA LEU A 306 9.75 -2.60 17.71
C LEU A 306 10.68 -1.45 18.03
N GLU A 307 11.18 -1.40 19.23
CA GLU A 307 12.13 -0.38 19.69
C GLU A 307 13.56 -0.78 19.35
N ARG A 308 14.32 0.13 18.76
CA ARG A 308 15.76 -0.03 18.62
C ARG A 308 16.43 0.08 20.00
N SER A 309 17.05 -1.02 20.47
CA SER A 309 17.87 -1.00 21.68
C SER A 309 19.11 -0.09 21.54
N HIS A 310 19.71 0.24 22.64
CA HIS A 310 20.91 1.11 22.72
C HIS A 310 22.11 0.55 21.94
#